data_c6d7cd762bc74f28107e51c6427a5557
#
_entry.id   c6d7cd762bc74f28107e51c6427a5557
#
_cell.length_a   1.000
_cell.length_b   1.000
_cell.length_c   1.000
_cell.angle_alpha   90.00
_cell.angle_beta   90.00
_cell.angle_gamma   90.00
#
_symmetry.space_group_name_H-M   'P 1'
#
loop_
_entity.id
_entity.type
_entity.pdbx_description
1 polymer ?
#
loop_
_entity_poly.entity_id
_entity_poly.type
_entity_poly.pdbx_seq_one_letter_code
_entity_poly.pdbx_strand_id
1 'polypeptide(L)'
;LHRVVDAAEKELASRGRHFHLGSLIVSVSTDPTSGDPSIVPSTAPALTRELSVAAAWERYDGKNQCWVLTDPPARHVNILHDGGNLAFLPPLVGLARQPYFSEGGGQLITEPGYNSQTHRFGVFNARQFALPEPTVEAAQKALSLLEGLLSEFRFVADADKAAALAAMMTATVRPTLPHAPAFHVRAPTMGSGKTYLCELIGAFAGPGL
;
A
#
# COMPACT_ATOMS: atom_id res chain seq x y z
N LEU A 1 12.36 5.69 30.82
CA LEU A 1 12.78 5.34 29.48
C LEU A 1 11.57 5.06 28.56
N HIS A 2 10.73 4.04 28.87
CA HIS A 2 9.56 3.69 28.05
C HIS A 2 8.60 4.88 27.83
N ARG A 3 8.27 5.67 28.87
CA ARG A 3 7.37 6.81 28.73
C ARG A 3 7.82 7.83 27.69
N VAL A 4 9.13 8.04 27.54
CA VAL A 4 9.69 8.96 26.55
C VAL A 4 9.60 8.36 25.16
N VAL A 5 9.88 7.06 25.02
CA VAL A 5 9.76 6.36 23.74
C VAL A 5 8.29 6.31 23.27
N ASP A 6 7.35 6.01 24.19
CA ASP A 6 5.92 6.00 23.92
C ASP A 6 5.41 7.39 23.48
N ALA A 7 5.91 8.45 24.14
CA ALA A 7 5.57 9.82 23.76
C ALA A 7 6.11 10.17 22.37
N ALA A 8 7.37 9.79 22.08
CA ALA A 8 7.97 9.99 20.78
C ALA A 8 7.22 9.25 19.66
N GLU A 9 6.79 8.00 19.92
CA GLU A 9 5.98 7.23 18.97
C GLU A 9 4.62 7.90 18.71
N LYS A 10 3.95 8.40 19.75
CA LYS A 10 2.67 9.14 19.63
C LYS A 10 2.83 10.39 18.79
N GLU A 11 3.92 11.14 18.98
CA GLU A 11 4.19 12.34 18.19
C GLU A 11 4.44 12.01 16.71
N LEU A 12 5.17 10.93 16.41
CA LEU A 12 5.31 10.45 15.04
C LEU A 12 3.97 10.03 14.44
N ALA A 13 3.15 9.30 15.20
CA ALA A 13 1.84 8.83 14.76
C ALA A 13 0.90 10.01 14.45
N SER A 14 0.90 11.07 15.27
CA SER A 14 0.06 12.25 15.09
C SER A 14 0.29 12.98 13.78
N ARG A 15 1.49 12.84 13.19
CA ARG A 15 1.84 13.46 11.91
C ARG A 15 1.29 12.74 10.69
N GLY A 16 0.75 11.52 10.84
CA GLY A 16 0.12 10.76 9.77
C GLY A 16 1.03 10.36 8.62
N ARG A 17 2.37 10.38 8.82
CA ARG A 17 3.37 10.05 7.78
C ARG A 17 4.12 8.75 8.07
N HIS A 18 4.09 8.32 9.33
CA HIS A 18 4.78 7.13 9.79
C HIS A 18 3.79 6.05 10.17
N PHE A 19 4.12 4.84 9.80
CA PHE A 19 3.33 3.63 10.01
C PHE A 19 4.25 2.53 10.50
N HIS A 20 3.67 1.40 10.92
CA HIS A 20 4.45 0.21 11.15
C HIS A 20 4.08 -0.92 10.17
N LEU A 21 5.08 -1.61 9.65
CA LEU A 21 4.94 -2.83 8.86
C LEU A 21 5.65 -3.96 9.62
N GLY A 22 4.87 -4.78 10.30
CA GLY A 22 5.42 -5.70 11.29
C GLY A 22 6.14 -4.93 12.40
N SER A 23 7.42 -5.20 12.60
CA SER A 23 8.28 -4.52 13.58
C SER A 23 9.01 -3.28 13.04
N LEU A 24 8.84 -2.93 11.77
CA LEU A 24 9.54 -1.83 11.14
C LEU A 24 8.71 -0.55 11.14
N ILE A 25 9.36 0.57 11.43
CA ILE A 25 8.78 1.90 11.17
C ILE A 25 8.99 2.21 9.70
N VAL A 26 7.91 2.56 9.01
CA VAL A 26 7.89 2.82 7.57
C VAL A 26 7.19 4.13 7.24
N SER A 27 7.50 4.68 6.09
CA SER A 27 6.78 5.79 5.48
C SER A 27 6.44 5.47 4.03
N VAL A 28 5.43 6.14 3.49
CA VAL A 28 5.12 6.08 2.06
C VAL A 28 5.87 7.22 1.37
N SER A 29 6.69 6.88 0.40
CA SER A 29 7.48 7.83 -0.40
C SER A 29 7.23 7.60 -1.88
N THR A 30 7.32 8.66 -2.66
CA THR A 30 7.26 8.60 -4.12
C THR A 30 8.66 8.84 -4.66
N ASP A 31 9.13 7.94 -5.51
CA ASP A 31 10.41 8.10 -6.19
C ASP A 31 10.35 9.36 -7.08
N PRO A 32 11.26 10.32 -6.91
CA PRO A 32 11.23 11.58 -7.65
C PRO A 32 11.50 11.41 -9.15
N THR A 33 12.11 10.29 -9.56
CA THR A 33 12.47 10.03 -10.95
C THR A 33 11.40 9.25 -11.70
N SER A 34 10.91 8.16 -11.11
CA SER A 34 9.88 7.30 -11.73
C SER A 34 8.46 7.74 -11.39
N GLY A 35 8.26 8.48 -10.29
CA GLY A 35 6.94 8.79 -9.74
C GLY A 35 6.30 7.61 -9.02
N ASP A 36 7.03 6.49 -8.85
CA ASP A 36 6.48 5.28 -8.24
C ASP A 36 6.40 5.39 -6.72
N PRO A 37 5.23 5.15 -6.14
CA PRO A 37 5.07 5.09 -4.71
C PRO A 37 5.63 3.78 -4.15
N SER A 38 6.33 3.88 -3.02
CA SER A 38 6.93 2.75 -2.32
C SER A 38 6.82 2.90 -0.80
N ILE A 39 6.87 1.76 -0.11
CA ILE A 39 6.99 1.72 1.34
C ILE A 39 8.48 1.70 1.67
N VAL A 40 8.95 2.70 2.40
CA VAL A 40 10.37 2.88 2.73
C VAL A 40 10.56 2.71 4.23
N PRO A 41 11.40 1.76 4.68
CA PRO A 41 11.77 1.65 6.08
C PRO A 41 12.53 2.91 6.53
N SER A 42 12.15 3.42 7.71
CA SER A 42 12.86 4.54 8.33
C SER A 42 14.17 4.06 8.92
N THR A 43 15.23 4.84 8.72
CA THR A 43 16.52 4.61 9.39
C THR A 43 16.59 5.38 10.72
N ALA A 44 17.44 4.95 11.65
CA ALA A 44 17.61 5.65 12.92
C ALA A 44 18.02 7.13 12.74
N PRO A 45 18.93 7.52 11.81
CA PRO A 45 19.20 8.92 11.51
C PRO A 45 17.98 9.70 10.98
N ALA A 46 17.17 9.07 10.12
CA ALA A 46 15.95 9.69 9.61
C ALA A 46 14.95 9.92 10.75
N LEU A 47 14.76 8.94 11.63
CA LEU A 47 13.90 9.06 12.81
C LEU A 47 14.41 10.14 13.78
N THR A 48 15.73 10.28 13.97
CA THR A 48 16.29 11.35 14.79
C THR A 48 15.89 12.72 14.26
N ARG A 49 16.00 12.93 12.94
CA ARG A 49 15.57 14.17 12.29
C ARG A 49 14.06 14.40 12.44
N GLU A 50 13.24 13.39 12.19
CA GLU A 50 11.77 13.51 12.31
C GLU A 50 11.35 13.81 13.75
N LEU A 51 11.96 13.17 14.73
CA LEU A 51 11.70 13.38 16.16
C LEU A 51 12.16 14.76 16.65
N SER A 52 13.26 15.30 16.12
CA SER A 52 13.72 16.67 16.45
C SER A 52 12.74 17.74 15.95
N VAL A 53 12.00 17.44 14.87
CA VAL A 53 10.95 18.32 14.33
C VAL A 53 9.59 18.05 15.00
N ALA A 54 9.36 16.80 15.46
CA ALA A 54 8.08 16.39 16.03
C ALA A 54 7.86 16.95 17.44
N ALA A 55 8.91 17.01 18.25
CA ALA A 55 8.81 17.39 19.66
C ALA A 55 10.06 18.16 20.13
N ALA A 56 9.88 19.04 21.09
CA ALA A 56 11.00 19.64 21.83
C ALA A 56 11.57 18.61 22.80
N TRP A 57 12.86 18.34 22.66
CA TRP A 57 13.58 17.46 23.56
C TRP A 57 14.36 18.27 24.56
N GLU A 58 14.19 17.97 25.85
CA GLU A 58 14.83 18.72 26.92
C GLU A 58 15.54 17.77 27.88
N ARG A 59 16.65 18.24 28.40
CA ARG A 59 17.41 17.59 29.46
C ARG A 59 17.57 18.54 30.64
N TYR A 60 17.34 18.04 31.83
CA TYR A 60 17.60 18.80 33.03
C TYR A 60 19.11 18.95 33.27
N ASP A 61 19.60 20.19 33.33
CA ASP A 61 20.96 20.53 33.72
C ASP A 61 21.00 20.76 35.25
N GLY A 62 21.48 19.77 35.97
CA GLY A 62 21.58 19.85 37.45
C GLY A 62 22.54 20.90 37.97
N LYS A 63 23.49 21.36 37.15
CA LYS A 63 24.42 22.42 37.54
C LYS A 63 23.75 23.79 37.50
N ASN A 64 23.01 24.07 36.45
CA ASN A 64 22.32 25.32 36.24
C ASN A 64 20.85 25.28 36.73
N GLN A 65 20.38 24.14 37.22
CA GLN A 65 19.01 23.90 37.72
C GLN A 65 17.93 24.33 36.72
N CYS A 66 18.15 24.10 35.44
CA CYS A 66 17.22 24.47 34.38
C CYS A 66 17.10 23.33 33.34
N TRP A 67 15.99 23.34 32.58
CA TRP A 67 15.81 22.49 31.41
C TRP A 67 16.48 23.12 30.19
N VAL A 68 17.27 22.36 29.46
CA VAL A 68 17.98 22.80 28.25
C VAL A 68 17.52 21.95 27.08
N LEU A 69 17.28 22.60 25.95
CA LEU A 69 16.98 21.93 24.69
C LEU A 69 18.15 21.03 24.29
N THR A 70 17.83 19.88 23.75
CA THR A 70 18.80 18.89 23.26
C THR A 70 18.23 18.18 22.05
N ASP A 71 19.09 17.50 21.29
CA ASP A 71 18.64 16.58 20.26
C ASP A 71 18.03 15.31 20.86
N PRO A 72 17.20 14.59 20.08
CA PRO A 72 16.69 13.27 20.48
C PRO A 72 17.84 12.33 20.85
N PRO A 73 17.93 11.82 22.08
CA PRO A 73 19.05 10.97 22.48
C PRO A 73 19.07 9.67 21.68
N ALA A 74 20.20 9.30 21.09
CA ALA A 74 20.35 8.12 20.25
C ALA A 74 19.83 6.83 20.90
N ARG A 75 19.97 6.71 22.23
CA ARG A 75 19.42 5.55 22.97
C ARG A 75 17.90 5.43 22.84
N HIS A 76 17.16 6.54 22.86
CA HIS A 76 15.70 6.51 22.76
C HIS A 76 15.28 6.23 21.32
N VAL A 77 15.98 6.85 20.37
CA VAL A 77 15.74 6.61 18.93
C VAL A 77 15.99 5.15 18.57
N ASN A 78 17.10 4.55 19.03
CA ASN A 78 17.40 3.15 18.75
C ASN A 78 16.39 2.19 19.40
N ILE A 79 15.92 2.49 20.61
CA ILE A 79 14.88 1.67 21.25
C ILE A 79 13.56 1.76 20.46
N LEU A 80 13.19 2.94 19.97
CA LEU A 80 12.01 3.09 19.13
C LEU A 80 12.18 2.35 17.79
N HIS A 81 13.35 2.47 17.18
CA HIS A 81 13.65 1.86 15.88
C HIS A 81 13.77 0.33 15.96
N ASP A 82 14.52 -0.19 16.95
CA ASP A 82 14.89 -1.60 17.03
C ASP A 82 14.02 -2.40 18.01
N GLY A 83 13.22 -1.73 18.83
CA GLY A 83 12.45 -2.34 19.90
C GLY A 83 11.31 -3.25 19.47
N GLY A 84 10.87 -3.15 18.23
CA GLY A 84 9.88 -4.04 17.61
C GLY A 84 8.46 -3.98 18.18
N ASN A 85 8.23 -3.24 19.27
CA ASN A 85 6.92 -3.07 19.89
C ASN A 85 6.39 -1.67 19.64
N LEU A 86 5.68 -1.51 18.54
CA LEU A 86 5.09 -0.25 18.08
C LEU A 86 3.59 -0.27 18.40
N ALA A 87 3.20 0.45 19.47
CA ALA A 87 1.85 0.41 20.02
C ALA A 87 0.96 1.56 19.52
N PHE A 88 1.55 2.64 19.04
CA PHE A 88 0.83 3.89 18.71
C PHE A 88 0.88 4.22 17.22
N LEU A 89 1.91 3.78 16.50
CA LEU A 89 1.95 3.92 15.05
C LEU A 89 0.87 3.07 14.40
N PRO A 90 0.12 3.62 13.42
CA PRO A 90 -0.89 2.83 12.72
C PRO A 90 -0.24 1.74 11.85
N PRO A 91 -0.83 0.53 11.79
CA PRO A 91 -0.34 -0.53 10.92
C PRO A 91 -0.47 -0.17 9.44
N LEU A 92 0.49 -0.61 8.62
CA LEU A 92 0.41 -0.49 7.17
C LEU A 92 0.57 -1.88 6.55
N VAL A 93 -0.46 -2.36 5.85
CA VAL A 93 -0.45 -3.67 5.19
C VAL A 93 0.11 -3.56 3.77
N GLY A 94 -0.09 -2.41 3.10
CA GLY A 94 0.38 -2.22 1.74
C GLY A 94 -0.17 -0.96 1.08
N LEU A 95 0.23 -0.74 -0.16
CA LEU A 95 -0.25 0.35 -1.00
C LEU A 95 -1.42 -0.11 -1.87
N ALA A 96 -2.33 0.83 -2.17
CA ALA A 96 -3.34 0.65 -3.19
C ALA A 96 -3.12 1.71 -4.28
N ARG A 97 -2.92 1.27 -5.53
CA ARG A 97 -2.64 2.14 -6.68
C ARG A 97 -3.89 2.49 -7.49
N GLN A 98 -5.03 1.99 -7.06
CA GLN A 98 -6.36 2.22 -7.64
C GLN A 98 -7.41 2.07 -6.54
N PRO A 99 -8.66 2.53 -6.76
CA PRO A 99 -9.78 2.21 -5.87
C PRO A 99 -9.88 0.70 -5.64
N TYR A 100 -10.18 0.30 -4.42
CA TYR A 100 -10.18 -1.11 -4.01
C TYR A 100 -11.31 -1.40 -3.04
N PHE A 101 -11.70 -2.65 -2.92
CA PHE A 101 -12.68 -3.07 -1.94
C PHE A 101 -12.03 -3.35 -0.58
N SER A 102 -12.76 -3.10 0.50
CA SER A 102 -12.40 -3.57 1.84
C SER A 102 -12.41 -5.09 1.89
N GLU A 103 -11.78 -5.69 2.90
CA GLU A 103 -11.79 -7.14 3.11
C GLU A 103 -13.23 -7.68 3.10
N GLY A 104 -13.42 -8.83 2.45
CA GLY A 104 -14.74 -9.40 2.22
C GLY A 104 -15.59 -8.70 1.15
N GLY A 105 -15.06 -7.71 0.43
CA GLY A 105 -15.74 -7.04 -0.68
C GLY A 105 -16.88 -6.11 -0.27
N GLY A 106 -16.95 -5.69 1.01
CA GLY A 106 -18.10 -4.97 1.55
C GLY A 106 -18.19 -3.50 1.10
N GLN A 107 -17.09 -2.78 1.07
CA GLN A 107 -17.07 -1.35 0.75
C GLN A 107 -16.00 -1.04 -0.29
N LEU A 108 -16.35 -0.24 -1.31
CA LEU A 108 -15.39 0.30 -2.26
C LEU A 108 -14.72 1.54 -1.67
N ILE A 109 -13.40 1.50 -1.53
CA ILE A 109 -12.58 2.60 -1.05
C ILE A 109 -12.10 3.40 -2.26
N THR A 110 -12.58 4.63 -2.37
CA THR A 110 -12.33 5.54 -3.49
C THR A 110 -11.44 6.73 -3.13
N GLU A 111 -11.21 6.93 -1.84
CA GLU A 111 -10.41 8.05 -1.35
C GLU A 111 -8.93 7.64 -1.21
N PRO A 112 -8.00 8.48 -1.72
CA PRO A 112 -6.57 8.27 -1.50
C PRO A 112 -6.18 8.57 -0.05
N GLY A 113 -4.99 8.14 0.33
CA GLY A 113 -4.47 8.30 1.69
C GLY A 113 -4.63 7.06 2.54
N TYR A 114 -4.33 7.19 3.83
CA TYR A 114 -4.38 6.07 4.77
C TYR A 114 -5.82 5.74 5.17
N ASN A 115 -6.19 4.49 5.01
CA ASN A 115 -7.48 3.96 5.45
C ASN A 115 -7.28 3.08 6.70
N SER A 116 -7.85 3.52 7.83
CA SER A 116 -7.67 2.85 9.12
C SER A 116 -8.42 1.52 9.26
N GLN A 117 -9.40 1.23 8.40
CA GLN A 117 -10.14 -0.03 8.41
C GLN A 117 -9.39 -1.13 7.65
N THR A 118 -8.75 -0.76 6.54
CA THR A 118 -8.04 -1.70 5.68
C THR A 118 -6.53 -1.69 5.91
N HIS A 119 -6.04 -0.74 6.69
CA HIS A 119 -4.62 -0.50 6.95
C HIS A 119 -3.77 -0.36 5.66
N ARG A 120 -4.39 0.15 4.60
CA ARG A 120 -3.74 0.41 3.30
C ARG A 120 -3.61 1.90 3.07
N PHE A 121 -2.59 2.26 2.30
CA PHE A 121 -2.40 3.64 1.88
C PHE A 121 -2.72 3.75 0.38
N GLY A 122 -3.75 4.51 0.03
CA GLY A 122 -4.13 4.81 -1.36
C GLY A 122 -3.20 5.85 -1.97
N VAL A 123 -2.45 5.45 -2.99
CA VAL A 123 -1.49 6.29 -3.72
C VAL A 123 -1.98 6.62 -5.13
N PHE A 124 -3.26 6.65 -5.34
CA PHE A 124 -3.91 6.92 -6.62
C PHE A 124 -4.57 8.29 -6.64
N ASN A 125 -4.78 8.80 -7.84
CA ASN A 125 -5.58 10.01 -8.05
C ASN A 125 -7.04 9.59 -8.32
N ALA A 126 -7.93 9.84 -7.36
CA ALA A 126 -9.35 9.47 -7.48
C ALA A 126 -10.03 10.02 -8.74
N ARG A 127 -9.59 11.19 -9.25
CA ARG A 127 -10.16 11.81 -10.46
C ARG A 127 -9.89 11.02 -11.75
N GLN A 128 -8.91 10.13 -11.74
CA GLN A 128 -8.60 9.27 -12.89
C GLN A 128 -9.51 8.04 -12.98
N PHE A 129 -10.26 7.76 -11.92
CA PHE A 129 -11.16 6.60 -11.82
C PHE A 129 -12.61 7.05 -11.80
N ALA A 130 -13.18 7.29 -13.00
CA ALA A 130 -14.61 7.56 -13.14
C ALA A 130 -15.38 6.25 -12.94
N LEU A 131 -15.91 6.05 -11.74
CA LEU A 131 -16.71 4.86 -11.42
C LEU A 131 -18.14 5.10 -11.91
N PRO A 132 -18.67 4.22 -12.80
CA PRO A 132 -20.04 4.31 -13.23
C PRO A 132 -21.01 3.87 -12.12
N GLU A 133 -22.27 4.29 -12.25
CA GLU A 133 -23.35 3.75 -11.42
C GLU A 133 -23.43 2.22 -11.57
N PRO A 134 -23.62 1.46 -10.47
CA PRO A 134 -23.63 0.00 -10.48
C PRO A 134 -24.96 -0.55 -11.04
N THR A 135 -25.14 -0.42 -12.35
CA THR A 135 -26.31 -0.96 -13.08
C THR A 135 -25.93 -2.21 -13.86
N VAL A 136 -26.93 -3.02 -14.24
CA VAL A 136 -26.71 -4.21 -15.07
C VAL A 136 -26.14 -3.83 -16.44
N GLU A 137 -26.63 -2.73 -17.03
CA GLU A 137 -26.16 -2.22 -18.32
C GLU A 137 -24.67 -1.78 -18.24
N ALA A 138 -24.29 -1.10 -17.16
CA ALA A 138 -22.90 -0.71 -16.92
C ALA A 138 -22.00 -1.94 -16.75
N ALA A 139 -22.45 -2.95 -16.02
CA ALA A 139 -21.73 -4.22 -15.84
C ALA A 139 -21.55 -4.97 -17.17
N GLN A 140 -22.60 -5.07 -17.99
CA GLN A 140 -22.53 -5.70 -19.32
C GLN A 140 -21.57 -4.95 -20.25
N LYS A 141 -21.61 -3.62 -20.25
CA LYS A 141 -20.69 -2.81 -21.03
C LYS A 141 -19.24 -3.01 -20.58
N ALA A 142 -19.00 -3.05 -19.27
CA ALA A 142 -17.67 -3.30 -18.72
C ALA A 142 -17.17 -4.70 -19.11
N LEU A 143 -18.01 -5.73 -19.00
CA LEU A 143 -17.68 -7.10 -19.41
C LEU A 143 -17.33 -7.16 -20.90
N SER A 144 -18.11 -6.52 -21.77
CA SER A 144 -17.83 -6.45 -23.20
C SER A 144 -16.47 -5.77 -23.51
N LEU A 145 -16.10 -4.75 -22.73
CA LEU A 145 -14.76 -4.13 -22.86
C LEU A 145 -13.64 -5.11 -22.49
N LEU A 146 -13.80 -5.85 -21.39
CA LEU A 146 -12.84 -6.88 -20.98
C LEU A 146 -12.73 -8.00 -22.01
N GLU A 147 -13.85 -8.46 -22.55
CA GLU A 147 -13.87 -9.45 -23.65
C GLU A 147 -13.18 -8.94 -24.90
N GLY A 148 -13.33 -7.66 -25.21
CA GLY A 148 -12.65 -6.99 -26.33
C GLY A 148 -11.13 -7.03 -26.21
N LEU A 149 -10.56 -6.92 -25.01
CA LEU A 149 -9.12 -7.05 -24.75
C LEU A 149 -8.59 -8.46 -25.07
N LEU A 150 -9.45 -9.46 -25.04
CA LEU A 150 -9.12 -10.86 -25.31
C LEU A 150 -9.43 -11.28 -26.77
N SER A 151 -9.93 -10.38 -27.61
CA SER A 151 -10.41 -10.71 -28.98
C SER A 151 -9.33 -11.28 -29.91
N GLU A 152 -8.07 -10.87 -29.72
CA GLU A 152 -6.96 -11.34 -30.55
C GLU A 152 -6.31 -12.64 -30.06
N PHE A 153 -6.66 -13.08 -28.84
CA PHE A 153 -6.14 -14.32 -28.29
C PHE A 153 -6.96 -15.53 -28.80
N ARG A 154 -6.26 -16.56 -29.26
CA ARG A 154 -6.88 -17.80 -29.69
C ARG A 154 -6.95 -18.79 -28.54
N PHE A 155 -8.07 -18.83 -27.84
CA PHE A 155 -8.33 -19.82 -26.80
C PHE A 155 -8.77 -21.15 -27.43
N VAL A 156 -8.42 -22.26 -26.77
CA VAL A 156 -8.81 -23.60 -27.22
C VAL A 156 -10.29 -23.84 -26.97
N ALA A 157 -10.81 -23.33 -25.84
CA ALA A 157 -12.21 -23.43 -25.46
C ALA A 157 -12.73 -22.14 -24.84
N ASP A 158 -14.04 -21.94 -24.83
CA ASP A 158 -14.68 -20.80 -24.17
C ASP A 158 -14.38 -20.76 -22.66
N ALA A 159 -14.18 -21.92 -22.05
CA ALA A 159 -13.76 -22.02 -20.65
C ALA A 159 -12.38 -21.39 -20.39
N ASP A 160 -11.46 -21.49 -21.35
CA ASP A 160 -10.13 -20.86 -21.22
C ASP A 160 -10.24 -19.33 -21.30
N LYS A 161 -11.10 -18.81 -22.18
CA LYS A 161 -11.40 -17.38 -22.26
C LYS A 161 -12.06 -16.89 -20.96
N ALA A 162 -13.02 -17.65 -20.44
CA ALA A 162 -13.68 -17.34 -19.16
C ALA A 162 -12.66 -17.35 -17.99
N ALA A 163 -11.70 -18.28 -18.00
CA ALA A 163 -10.63 -18.30 -17.00
C ALA A 163 -9.71 -17.07 -17.09
N ALA A 164 -9.41 -16.59 -18.30
CA ALA A 164 -8.63 -15.34 -18.48
C ALA A 164 -9.38 -14.11 -17.96
N LEU A 165 -10.71 -14.00 -18.21
CA LEU A 165 -11.56 -12.96 -17.64
C LEU A 165 -11.59 -13.04 -16.10
N ALA A 166 -11.75 -14.26 -15.57
CA ALA A 166 -11.71 -14.48 -14.12
C ALA A 166 -10.37 -14.07 -13.50
N ALA A 167 -9.25 -14.29 -14.22
CA ALA A 167 -7.93 -13.87 -13.78
C ALA A 167 -7.80 -12.34 -13.70
N MET A 168 -8.32 -11.60 -14.70
CA MET A 168 -8.34 -10.12 -14.68
C MET A 168 -9.16 -9.59 -13.50
N MET A 169 -10.38 -10.14 -13.30
CA MET A 169 -11.23 -9.76 -12.18
C MET A 169 -10.58 -10.10 -10.83
N THR A 170 -9.96 -11.28 -10.73
CA THR A 170 -9.22 -11.69 -9.52
C THR A 170 -8.06 -10.74 -9.22
N ALA A 171 -7.30 -10.32 -10.24
CA ALA A 171 -6.20 -9.36 -10.07
C ALA A 171 -6.71 -8.03 -9.50
N THR A 172 -7.84 -7.51 -10.01
CA THR A 172 -8.45 -6.26 -9.54
C THR A 172 -8.88 -6.35 -8.06
N VAL A 173 -9.50 -7.44 -7.65
CA VAL A 173 -10.04 -7.60 -6.30
C VAL A 173 -9.09 -8.37 -5.36
N ARG A 174 -7.86 -8.69 -5.82
CA ARG A 174 -6.89 -9.50 -5.06
C ARG A 174 -6.68 -9.04 -3.62
N PRO A 175 -6.61 -7.72 -3.33
CA PRO A 175 -6.43 -7.24 -1.96
C PRO A 175 -7.56 -7.62 -0.99
N THR A 176 -8.74 -7.97 -1.50
CA THR A 176 -9.93 -8.29 -0.70
C THR A 176 -10.09 -9.80 -0.45
N LEU A 177 -9.33 -10.61 -1.20
CA LEU A 177 -9.45 -12.05 -1.15
C LEU A 177 -8.41 -12.64 -0.21
N PRO A 178 -8.80 -13.43 0.80
CA PRO A 178 -7.85 -14.13 1.67
C PRO A 178 -7.03 -15.16 0.86
N HIS A 179 -7.66 -15.80 -0.12
CA HIS A 179 -7.04 -16.74 -1.04
C HIS A 179 -7.46 -16.42 -2.48
N ALA A 180 -6.58 -16.66 -3.43
CA ALA A 180 -6.88 -16.53 -4.85
C ALA A 180 -6.40 -17.78 -5.58
N PRO A 181 -7.11 -18.21 -6.65
CA PRO A 181 -6.68 -19.31 -7.47
C PRO A 181 -5.39 -18.98 -8.21
N ALA A 182 -4.57 -20.00 -8.48
CA ALA A 182 -3.47 -19.89 -9.43
C ALA A 182 -3.97 -20.12 -10.85
N PHE A 183 -3.59 -19.24 -11.77
CA PHE A 183 -3.92 -19.36 -13.19
C PHE A 183 -2.67 -19.84 -13.94
N HIS A 184 -2.84 -20.93 -14.72
CA HIS A 184 -1.75 -21.51 -15.50
C HIS A 184 -1.96 -21.23 -17.00
N VAL A 185 -1.09 -20.42 -17.59
CA VAL A 185 -1.15 -20.08 -19.03
C VAL A 185 -0.27 -21.05 -19.80
N ARG A 186 -0.88 -21.84 -20.71
CA ARG A 186 -0.19 -22.78 -21.60
C ARG A 186 -0.43 -22.42 -23.05
N ALA A 187 0.56 -22.70 -23.88
CA ALA A 187 0.41 -22.70 -25.33
C ALA A 187 1.46 -23.63 -25.98
N PRO A 188 1.13 -24.27 -27.11
CA PRO A 188 1.99 -25.29 -27.70
C PRO A 188 3.26 -24.70 -28.32
N THR A 189 3.25 -23.42 -28.70
CA THR A 189 4.35 -22.79 -29.45
C THR A 189 4.94 -21.58 -28.75
N MET A 190 6.19 -21.27 -29.02
CA MET A 190 6.81 -19.99 -28.67
C MET A 190 6.17 -18.85 -29.47
N GLY A 191 6.16 -17.64 -28.89
CA GLY A 191 5.59 -16.46 -29.57
C GLY A 191 4.05 -16.43 -29.62
N SER A 192 3.35 -17.28 -28.87
CA SER A 192 1.88 -17.36 -28.85
C SER A 192 1.18 -16.34 -27.96
N GLY A 193 1.90 -15.32 -27.45
CA GLY A 193 1.32 -14.26 -26.63
C GLY A 193 1.11 -14.59 -25.13
N LYS A 194 1.69 -15.69 -24.62
CA LYS A 194 1.54 -16.07 -23.19
C LYS A 194 1.99 -14.97 -22.23
N THR A 195 3.17 -14.42 -22.48
CA THR A 195 3.74 -13.34 -21.65
C THR A 195 2.83 -12.11 -21.72
N TYR A 196 2.40 -11.75 -22.92
CA TYR A 196 1.50 -10.61 -23.12
C TYR A 196 0.15 -10.79 -22.37
N LEU A 197 -0.44 -12.00 -22.38
CA LEU A 197 -1.63 -12.29 -21.58
C LEU A 197 -1.37 -12.16 -20.09
N CYS A 198 -0.22 -12.63 -19.59
CA CYS A 198 0.14 -12.47 -18.17
C CYS A 198 0.34 -11.00 -17.80
N GLU A 199 0.99 -10.21 -18.65
CA GLU A 199 1.18 -8.78 -18.47
C GLU A 199 -0.16 -8.02 -18.47
N LEU A 200 -1.05 -8.38 -19.41
CA LEU A 200 -2.41 -7.84 -19.48
C LEU A 200 -3.18 -8.12 -18.18
N ILE A 201 -3.14 -9.35 -17.67
CA ILE A 201 -3.78 -9.70 -16.38
C ILE A 201 -3.10 -8.92 -15.23
N GLY A 202 -1.78 -8.83 -15.24
CA GLY A 202 -1.01 -8.08 -14.22
C GLY A 202 -1.38 -6.60 -14.15
N ALA A 203 -1.69 -5.98 -15.29
CA ALA A 203 -2.11 -4.58 -15.36
C ALA A 203 -3.39 -4.29 -14.55
N PHE A 204 -4.25 -5.28 -14.33
CA PHE A 204 -5.45 -5.16 -13.50
C PHE A 204 -5.16 -5.17 -11.99
N ALA A 205 -3.99 -5.57 -11.56
CA ALA A 205 -3.59 -5.48 -10.15
C ALA A 205 -3.24 -4.05 -9.73
N GLY A 206 -3.17 -3.13 -10.67
CA GLY A 206 -2.89 -1.71 -10.49
C GLY A 206 -1.70 -1.24 -11.33
N PRO A 207 -1.62 0.05 -11.65
CA PRO A 207 -0.53 0.62 -12.44
C PRO A 207 0.80 0.46 -11.73
N GLY A 208 1.84 0.06 -12.46
CA GLY A 208 3.23 0.00 -11.96
C GLY A 208 3.59 -1.30 -11.21
N LEU A 209 3.11 -2.45 -11.65
CA LEU A 209 3.70 -3.76 -11.33
C LEU A 209 4.75 -4.12 -12.38
#